data_6395b239732009cd9454480a5b01828c
#
_entry.id   6395b239732009cd9454480a5b01828c
#
_cell.length_a   1.000
_cell.length_b   1.000
_cell.length_c   1.000
_cell.angle_alpha   90.00
_cell.angle_beta   90.00
_cell.angle_gamma   90.00
#
_symmetry.space_group_name_H-M   'P 1'
#
loop_
_entity.id
_entity.type
_entity.pdbx_description
1 polymer ?
#
loop_
_entity_poly.entity_id
_entity_poly.type
_entity_poly.pdbx_seq_one_letter_code
_entity_poly.pdbx_strand_id
1 'polypeptide(L)'
;MSLVFVIVGPSGVGKGSIAEAVVSRTPRLWLSRSWTTRPRRSSEAADAYHFADDETFAAHDAAGGFLESARVFDHRYGTPVPDPPPGCDVLLEIDVQGAAQVKERRPDAVVLLVLAPSREVQETRLRGRGEDVTTVARRLAEADREETAGRALADHVVINDDLSRATGEVTAIVEDHRARRDHP
;
A
#
# COMPACT_ATOMS: atom_id res chain seq x y z
N MET A 1 -3.11 20.29 8.86
CA MET A 1 -2.72 18.87 9.10
C MET A 1 -2.41 18.21 7.77
N SER A 2 -1.43 17.31 7.72
CA SER A 2 -1.16 16.49 6.53
C SER A 2 -2.29 15.50 6.28
N LEU A 3 -2.74 15.38 5.03
CA LEU A 3 -3.63 14.31 4.61
C LEU A 3 -2.87 12.98 4.58
N VAL A 4 -3.57 11.90 4.86
CA VAL A 4 -3.04 10.54 4.77
C VAL A 4 -3.86 9.77 3.74
N PHE A 5 -3.18 9.31 2.69
CA PHE A 5 -3.75 8.45 1.66
C PHE A 5 -3.20 7.04 1.84
N VAL A 6 -4.05 6.05 1.70
CA VAL A 6 -3.70 4.64 1.93
C VAL A 6 -4.07 3.83 0.69
N ILE A 7 -3.09 3.32 -0.03
CA ILE A 7 -3.30 2.37 -1.13
C ILE A 7 -3.32 0.96 -0.56
N VAL A 8 -4.43 0.27 -0.77
CA VAL A 8 -4.63 -1.14 -0.38
C VAL A 8 -5.04 -1.99 -1.58
N GLY A 9 -5.06 -3.28 -1.39
CA GLY A 9 -5.58 -4.24 -2.36
C GLY A 9 -4.79 -5.54 -2.39
N PRO A 10 -5.28 -6.55 -3.09
CA PRO A 10 -4.67 -7.87 -3.15
C PRO A 10 -3.24 -7.89 -3.72
N SER A 11 -2.55 -8.97 -3.46
CA SER A 11 -1.25 -9.23 -4.10
C SER A 11 -1.39 -9.29 -5.62
N GLY A 12 -0.44 -8.72 -6.37
CA GLY A 12 -0.43 -8.76 -7.83
C GLY A 12 -1.22 -7.67 -8.55
N VAL A 13 -1.94 -6.79 -7.83
CA VAL A 13 -2.72 -5.71 -8.46
C VAL A 13 -1.87 -4.50 -8.90
N GLY A 14 -0.62 -4.36 -8.41
CA GLY A 14 0.31 -3.31 -8.82
C GLY A 14 0.34 -2.09 -7.90
N LYS A 15 -0.01 -2.22 -6.62
CA LYS A 15 0.00 -1.14 -5.63
C LYS A 15 1.32 -0.34 -5.61
N GLY A 16 2.45 -1.02 -5.44
CA GLY A 16 3.76 -0.37 -5.37
C GLY A 16 4.10 0.43 -6.62
N SER A 17 3.80 -0.12 -7.82
CA SER A 17 4.03 0.61 -9.07
C SER A 17 3.17 1.88 -9.17
N ILE A 18 1.92 1.82 -8.72
CA ILE A 18 1.04 2.99 -8.65
C ILE A 18 1.57 3.98 -7.62
N ALA A 19 1.91 3.54 -6.40
CA ALA A 19 2.41 4.42 -5.33
C ALA A 19 3.64 5.20 -5.78
N GLU A 20 4.64 4.53 -6.36
CA GLU A 20 5.84 5.15 -6.93
C GLU A 20 5.50 6.17 -8.04
N ALA A 21 4.65 5.76 -8.98
CA ALA A 21 4.28 6.62 -10.10
C ALA A 21 3.48 7.86 -9.66
N VAL A 22 2.61 7.71 -8.66
CA VAL A 22 1.83 8.82 -8.11
C VAL A 22 2.74 9.81 -7.40
N VAL A 23 3.63 9.35 -6.52
CA VAL A 23 4.55 10.23 -5.78
C VAL A 23 5.50 10.97 -6.73
N SER A 24 5.97 10.31 -7.80
CA SER A 24 6.84 10.95 -8.78
C SER A 24 6.17 12.10 -9.57
N ARG A 25 4.84 12.10 -9.65
CA ARG A 25 4.03 13.08 -10.42
C ARG A 25 3.31 14.10 -9.55
N THR A 26 3.19 13.83 -8.24
CA THR A 26 2.38 14.64 -7.33
C THR A 26 3.31 15.39 -6.34
N PRO A 27 3.58 16.68 -6.55
CA PRO A 27 4.40 17.46 -5.63
C PRO A 27 3.85 17.41 -4.20
N ARG A 28 4.73 17.42 -3.22
CA ARG A 28 4.39 17.40 -1.79
C ARG A 28 3.54 16.18 -1.37
N LEU A 29 3.68 15.06 -2.06
CA LEU A 29 3.19 13.76 -1.61
C LEU A 29 4.40 12.88 -1.28
N TRP A 30 4.49 12.42 -0.04
CA TRP A 30 5.61 11.63 0.45
C TRP A 30 5.18 10.18 0.69
N LEU A 31 5.93 9.24 0.10
CA LEU A 31 5.69 7.81 0.29
C LEU A 31 6.41 7.33 1.55
N SER A 32 5.64 6.87 2.53
CA SER A 32 6.18 6.18 3.70
C SER A 32 6.63 4.77 3.31
N ARG A 33 7.89 4.45 3.55
CA ARG A 33 8.45 3.12 3.27
C ARG A 33 8.18 2.19 4.42
N SER A 34 7.40 1.14 4.15
CA SER A 34 7.11 0.11 5.15
C SER A 34 8.33 -0.75 5.45
N TRP A 35 8.39 -1.29 6.65
CA TRP A 35 9.34 -2.32 7.05
C TRP A 35 8.82 -3.71 6.72
N THR A 36 9.72 -4.66 6.46
CA THR A 36 9.34 -6.07 6.28
C THR A 36 10.45 -7.02 6.67
N THR A 37 10.08 -8.18 7.23
CA THR A 37 11.00 -9.29 7.47
C THR A 37 11.14 -10.22 6.27
N ARG A 38 10.42 -9.91 5.17
CA ARG A 38 10.55 -10.65 3.90
C ARG A 38 11.89 -10.31 3.22
N PRO A 39 12.62 -11.31 2.73
CA PRO A 39 13.80 -11.05 1.89
C PRO A 39 13.43 -10.22 0.65
N ARG A 40 14.33 -9.31 0.26
CA ARG A 40 14.18 -8.50 -0.95
C ARG A 40 14.15 -9.41 -2.19
N ARG A 41 13.20 -9.17 -3.08
CA ARG A 41 13.17 -9.84 -4.38
C ARG A 41 14.21 -9.22 -5.32
N SER A 42 14.72 -10.00 -6.26
CA SER A 42 15.73 -9.53 -7.22
C SER A 42 15.25 -8.39 -8.12
N SER A 43 13.95 -8.32 -8.37
CA SER A 43 13.31 -7.27 -9.17
C SER A 43 12.93 -6.00 -8.40
N GLU A 44 13.11 -5.98 -7.07
CA GLU A 44 12.76 -4.84 -6.22
C GLU A 44 13.95 -3.89 -6.06
N ALA A 45 13.68 -2.58 -6.04
CA ALA A 45 14.67 -1.58 -5.66
C ALA A 45 15.16 -1.80 -4.21
N ALA A 46 16.38 -1.38 -3.91
CA ALA A 46 16.97 -1.58 -2.58
C ALA A 46 16.21 -0.84 -1.47
N ASP A 47 15.57 0.24 -1.82
CA ASP A 47 14.79 1.14 -0.96
C ASP A 47 13.27 0.95 -1.07
N ALA A 48 12.81 -0.12 -1.74
CA ALA A 48 11.36 -0.41 -1.83
C ALA A 48 10.71 -0.63 -0.46
N TYR A 49 11.48 -1.18 0.49
CA TYR A 49 11.12 -1.41 1.90
C TYR A 49 12.34 -1.19 2.79
N HIS A 50 12.11 -0.97 4.08
CA HIS A 50 13.12 -1.22 5.09
C HIS A 50 13.16 -2.73 5.38
N PHE A 51 14.07 -3.44 4.71
CA PHE A 51 14.26 -4.88 4.91
C PHE A 51 15.01 -5.11 6.23
N ALA A 52 14.37 -5.79 7.18
CA ALA A 52 14.90 -6.06 8.51
C ALA A 52 14.80 -7.56 8.84
N ASP A 53 15.63 -8.03 9.75
CA ASP A 53 15.41 -9.33 10.38
C ASP A 53 14.30 -9.25 11.44
N ASP A 54 13.88 -10.41 11.94
CA ASP A 54 12.79 -10.49 12.93
C ASP A 54 13.16 -9.82 14.26
N GLU A 55 14.42 -9.83 14.67
CA GLU A 55 14.90 -9.20 15.90
C GLU A 55 14.83 -7.67 15.80
N THR A 56 15.38 -7.12 14.75
CA THR A 56 15.35 -5.67 14.46
C THR A 56 13.91 -5.17 14.32
N PHE A 57 13.06 -5.92 13.61
CA PHE A 57 11.65 -5.57 13.47
C PHE A 57 10.93 -5.57 14.82
N ALA A 58 11.14 -6.62 15.63
CA ALA A 58 10.53 -6.74 16.96
C ALA A 58 10.98 -5.63 17.93
N ALA A 59 12.25 -5.26 17.88
CA ALA A 59 12.77 -4.16 18.70
C ALA A 59 12.14 -2.82 18.33
N HIS A 60 11.97 -2.55 17.02
CA HIS A 60 11.31 -1.33 16.54
C HIS A 60 9.83 -1.28 16.91
N ASP A 61 9.12 -2.41 16.80
CA ASP A 61 7.72 -2.58 17.20
C ASP A 61 7.53 -2.33 18.71
N ALA A 62 8.37 -2.96 19.53
CA ALA A 62 8.35 -2.78 20.98
C ALA A 62 8.63 -1.33 21.43
N ALA A 63 9.41 -0.59 20.65
CA ALA A 63 9.67 0.83 20.88
C ALA A 63 8.51 1.75 20.43
N GLY A 64 7.40 1.21 19.90
CA GLY A 64 6.28 1.98 19.37
C GLY A 64 6.60 2.69 18.04
N GLY A 65 7.57 2.18 17.29
CA GLY A 65 8.04 2.79 16.04
C GLY A 65 7.09 2.61 14.86
N PHE A 66 6.05 1.77 15.00
CA PHE A 66 5.08 1.57 13.92
C PHE A 66 3.74 2.26 14.18
N LEU A 67 3.19 2.89 13.15
CA LEU A 67 1.80 3.34 13.09
C LEU A 67 0.85 2.13 13.10
N GLU A 68 1.21 1.08 12.36
CA GLU A 68 0.52 -0.20 12.32
C GLU A 68 1.53 -1.32 12.01
N SER A 69 1.22 -2.54 12.39
CA SER A 69 1.95 -3.71 11.96
C SER A 69 1.00 -4.89 11.73
N ALA A 70 1.33 -5.72 10.74
CA ALA A 70 0.55 -6.89 10.38
C ALA A 70 1.45 -8.07 9.97
N ARG A 71 0.91 -9.27 10.10
CA ARG A 71 1.54 -10.48 9.55
C ARG A 71 0.83 -10.85 8.24
N VAL A 72 1.59 -10.85 7.15
CA VAL A 72 1.10 -11.24 5.84
C VAL A 72 1.82 -12.52 5.42
N PHE A 73 1.10 -13.63 5.40
CA PHE A 73 1.66 -14.97 5.26
C PHE A 73 2.73 -15.25 6.32
N ASP A 74 3.96 -15.48 5.88
CA ASP A 74 5.07 -15.89 6.74
C ASP A 74 5.94 -14.73 7.22
N HIS A 75 5.63 -13.50 6.81
CA HIS A 75 6.44 -12.31 7.06
C HIS A 75 5.68 -11.21 7.79
N ARG A 76 6.43 -10.39 8.52
CA ARG A 76 5.91 -9.20 9.19
C ARG A 76 6.07 -7.99 8.27
N TYR A 77 5.10 -7.09 8.37
CA TYR A 77 5.11 -5.77 7.73
C TYR A 77 4.72 -4.74 8.76
N GLY A 78 5.31 -3.56 8.68
CA GLY A 78 4.99 -2.45 9.57
C GLY A 78 5.19 -1.11 8.87
N THR A 79 4.22 -0.23 9.04
CA THR A 79 4.32 1.15 8.59
C THR A 79 4.92 1.97 9.72
N PRO A 80 6.08 2.61 9.55
CA PRO A 80 6.64 3.47 10.58
C PRO A 80 5.69 4.63 10.87
N VAL A 81 5.75 5.18 12.07
CA VAL A 81 5.05 6.44 12.38
C VAL A 81 5.52 7.49 11.38
N PRO A 82 4.61 8.06 10.55
CA PRO A 82 5.01 8.94 9.47
C PRO A 82 5.66 10.23 9.98
N ASP A 83 6.82 10.56 9.43
CA ASP A 83 7.53 11.83 9.64
C ASP A 83 7.84 12.47 8.27
N PRO A 84 6.80 12.96 7.56
CA PRO A 84 6.97 13.54 6.24
C PRO A 84 7.69 14.89 6.31
N PRO A 85 8.40 15.28 5.24
CA PRO A 85 8.93 16.65 5.12
C PRO A 85 7.82 17.69 5.33
N PRO A 86 8.15 18.87 5.90
CA PRO A 86 7.17 19.92 6.15
C PRO A 86 6.33 20.27 4.91
N GLY A 87 5.02 20.31 5.08
CA GLY A 87 4.06 20.62 4.01
C GLY A 87 3.78 19.48 3.04
N CYS A 88 4.25 18.28 3.31
CA CYS A 88 3.90 17.08 2.54
C CYS A 88 2.70 16.35 3.15
N ASP A 89 1.85 15.81 2.28
CA ASP A 89 0.88 14.78 2.62
C ASP A 89 1.54 13.40 2.55
N VAL A 90 0.93 12.40 3.17
CA VAL A 90 1.49 11.05 3.32
C VAL A 90 0.76 10.06 2.41
N LEU A 91 1.50 9.24 1.70
CA LEU A 91 0.99 8.07 1.00
C LEU A 91 1.53 6.80 1.69
N LEU A 92 0.64 5.90 2.06
CA LEU A 92 0.94 4.57 2.58
C LEU A 92 0.60 3.52 1.52
N GLU A 93 1.45 2.51 1.33
CA GLU A 93 1.14 1.31 0.54
C GLU A 93 1.22 0.11 1.48
N ILE A 94 0.05 -0.40 1.89
CA ILE A 94 -0.09 -1.41 2.94
C ILE A 94 -1.15 -2.46 2.58
N ASP A 95 -1.28 -3.48 3.42
CA ASP A 95 -2.37 -4.45 3.32
C ASP A 95 -3.66 -3.93 3.96
N VAL A 96 -4.75 -4.69 3.80
CA VAL A 96 -6.07 -4.29 4.27
C VAL A 96 -6.17 -4.31 5.81
N GLN A 97 -5.42 -5.18 6.49
CA GLN A 97 -5.40 -5.23 7.96
C GLN A 97 -4.72 -3.98 8.53
N GLY A 98 -3.59 -3.57 7.93
CA GLY A 98 -2.91 -2.33 8.29
C GLY A 98 -3.79 -1.11 8.02
N ALA A 99 -4.51 -1.07 6.90
CA ALA A 99 -5.43 0.03 6.59
C ALA A 99 -6.57 0.16 7.62
N ALA A 100 -7.10 -0.95 8.12
CA ALA A 100 -8.11 -0.92 9.19
C ALA A 100 -7.53 -0.27 10.46
N GLN A 101 -6.32 -0.64 10.87
CA GLN A 101 -5.64 -0.03 12.03
C GLN A 101 -5.35 1.46 11.81
N VAL A 102 -4.95 1.85 10.59
CA VAL A 102 -4.76 3.26 10.24
C VAL A 102 -6.08 4.02 10.34
N LYS A 103 -7.18 3.48 9.79
CA LYS A 103 -8.50 4.12 9.82
C LYS A 103 -9.04 4.30 11.24
N GLU A 104 -8.76 3.36 12.16
CA GLU A 104 -9.08 3.50 13.59
C GLU A 104 -8.34 4.67 14.26
N ARG A 105 -7.06 4.85 13.94
CA ARG A 105 -6.22 5.92 14.52
C ARG A 105 -6.35 7.27 13.80
N ARG A 106 -6.66 7.21 12.52
CA ARG A 106 -6.82 8.35 11.61
C ARG A 106 -8.11 8.17 10.79
N PRO A 107 -9.30 8.44 11.37
CA PRO A 107 -10.58 8.31 10.66
C PRO A 107 -10.68 9.17 9.40
N ASP A 108 -9.89 10.22 9.32
CA ASP A 108 -9.76 11.14 8.18
C ASP A 108 -8.85 10.59 7.04
N ALA A 109 -8.16 9.47 7.24
CA ALA A 109 -7.35 8.86 6.19
C ALA A 109 -8.21 8.41 5.01
N VAL A 110 -7.75 8.68 3.78
CA VAL A 110 -8.43 8.32 2.53
C VAL A 110 -7.92 6.99 2.02
N VAL A 111 -8.77 5.98 1.97
CA VAL A 111 -8.41 4.62 1.55
C VAL A 111 -8.78 4.40 0.09
N LEU A 112 -7.78 4.01 -0.71
CA LEU A 112 -7.90 3.70 -2.13
C LEU A 112 -7.67 2.21 -2.34
N LEU A 113 -8.71 1.47 -2.70
CA LEU A 113 -8.60 0.06 -3.05
C LEU A 113 -8.20 -0.08 -4.52
N VAL A 114 -7.03 -0.65 -4.75
CA VAL A 114 -6.54 -0.98 -6.10
C VAL A 114 -6.85 -2.43 -6.42
N LEU A 115 -7.45 -2.66 -7.58
CA LEU A 115 -7.79 -3.99 -8.10
C LEU A 115 -7.15 -4.21 -9.48
N ALA A 116 -6.91 -5.47 -9.82
CA ALA A 116 -6.61 -5.86 -11.20
C ALA A 116 -7.89 -5.86 -12.05
N PRO A 117 -7.80 -5.70 -13.37
CA PRO A 117 -8.98 -5.71 -14.24
C PRO A 117 -9.66 -7.11 -14.31
N SER A 118 -8.88 -8.17 -14.08
CA SER A 118 -9.40 -9.53 -13.97
C SER A 118 -8.47 -10.42 -13.15
N ARG A 119 -8.98 -11.61 -12.77
CA ARG A 119 -8.24 -12.63 -12.05
C ARG A 119 -7.06 -13.16 -12.88
N GLU A 120 -7.26 -13.34 -14.18
CA GLU A 120 -6.25 -13.82 -15.11
C GLU A 120 -5.08 -12.84 -15.22
N VAL A 121 -5.35 -11.55 -15.26
CA VAL A 121 -4.32 -10.51 -15.26
C VAL A 121 -3.57 -10.50 -13.93
N GLN A 122 -4.27 -10.64 -12.81
CA GLN A 122 -3.64 -10.73 -11.49
C GLN A 122 -2.72 -11.95 -11.40
N GLU A 123 -3.18 -13.12 -11.83
CA GLU A 123 -2.40 -14.34 -11.86
C GLU A 123 -1.15 -14.19 -12.74
N THR A 124 -1.31 -13.64 -13.94
CA THR A 124 -0.20 -13.37 -14.86
C THR A 124 0.87 -12.48 -14.21
N ARG A 125 0.46 -11.44 -13.50
CA ARG A 125 1.37 -10.55 -12.79
C ARG A 125 2.10 -11.24 -11.63
N LEU A 126 1.42 -12.12 -10.89
CA LEU A 126 2.04 -12.91 -9.81
C LEU A 126 3.07 -13.90 -10.36
N ARG A 127 2.74 -14.63 -11.45
CA ARG A 127 3.67 -15.55 -12.13
C ARG A 127 4.89 -14.80 -12.71
N GLY A 128 4.68 -13.61 -13.25
CA GLY A 128 5.76 -12.76 -13.79
C GLY A 128 6.78 -12.30 -12.74
N ARG A 129 6.46 -12.43 -11.44
CA ARG A 129 7.39 -12.15 -10.33
C ARG A 129 8.29 -13.34 -9.97
N GLY A 130 8.20 -14.47 -10.69
CA GLY A 130 8.93 -15.68 -10.41
C GLY A 130 8.41 -16.49 -9.22
N GLU A 131 7.17 -16.24 -8.79
CA GLU A 131 6.54 -17.02 -7.72
C GLU A 131 6.13 -18.39 -8.23
N ASP A 132 6.31 -19.44 -7.40
CA ASP A 132 5.90 -20.79 -7.73
C ASP A 132 4.37 -20.94 -7.76
N VAL A 133 3.89 -22.01 -8.42
CA VAL A 133 2.46 -22.26 -8.65
C VAL A 133 1.67 -22.32 -7.33
N THR A 134 2.24 -22.92 -6.29
CA THR A 134 1.58 -23.06 -4.98
C THR A 134 1.42 -21.71 -4.30
N THR A 135 2.46 -20.88 -4.33
CA THR A 135 2.44 -19.53 -3.80
C THR A 135 1.43 -18.65 -4.54
N VAL A 136 1.38 -18.73 -5.88
CA VAL A 136 0.39 -18.02 -6.70
C VAL A 136 -1.02 -18.46 -6.32
N ALA A 137 -1.31 -19.76 -6.23
CA ALA A 137 -2.63 -20.27 -5.86
C ALA A 137 -3.06 -19.79 -4.47
N ARG A 138 -2.15 -19.82 -3.47
CA ARG A 138 -2.42 -19.31 -2.11
C ARG A 138 -2.75 -17.82 -2.12
N ARG A 139 -2.01 -17.00 -2.87
CA ARG A 139 -2.25 -15.55 -2.97
C ARG A 139 -3.56 -15.22 -3.67
N LEU A 140 -3.92 -16.00 -4.67
CA LEU A 140 -5.19 -15.84 -5.38
C LEU A 140 -6.38 -16.25 -4.49
N ALA A 141 -6.23 -17.29 -3.69
CA ALA A 141 -7.27 -17.70 -2.74
C ALA A 141 -7.52 -16.64 -1.63
N GLU A 142 -6.47 -15.92 -1.21
CA GLU A 142 -6.59 -14.85 -0.22
C GLU A 142 -7.13 -13.54 -0.84
N ALA A 143 -6.90 -13.33 -2.14
CA ALA A 143 -7.27 -12.08 -2.81
C ALA A 143 -8.76 -11.74 -2.72
N ASP A 144 -9.65 -12.74 -2.72
CA ASP A 144 -11.10 -12.52 -2.60
C ASP A 144 -11.49 -11.97 -1.21
N ARG A 145 -10.80 -12.43 -0.17
CA ARG A 145 -10.99 -11.93 1.20
C ARG A 145 -10.43 -10.52 1.34
N GLU A 146 -9.22 -10.29 0.81
CA GLU A 146 -8.58 -8.97 0.79
C GLU A 146 -9.42 -7.95 0.01
N GLU A 147 -10.00 -8.35 -1.15
CA GLU A 147 -10.90 -7.50 -1.92
C GLU A 147 -12.17 -7.18 -1.14
N THR A 148 -12.81 -8.19 -0.54
CA THR A 148 -14.05 -7.99 0.23
C THR A 148 -13.82 -7.05 1.41
N ALA A 149 -12.77 -7.28 2.19
CA ALA A 149 -12.42 -6.43 3.31
C ALA A 149 -11.99 -5.03 2.86
N GLY A 150 -11.22 -4.94 1.76
CA GLY A 150 -10.82 -3.67 1.16
C GLY A 150 -12.00 -2.82 0.69
N ARG A 151 -13.01 -3.43 0.06
CA ARG A 151 -14.24 -2.72 -0.37
C ARG A 151 -15.04 -2.15 0.81
N ALA A 152 -15.00 -2.80 1.98
CA ALA A 152 -15.68 -2.30 3.17
C ALA A 152 -14.96 -1.07 3.80
N LEU A 153 -13.68 -0.90 3.53
CA LEU A 153 -12.86 0.20 4.07
C LEU A 153 -12.64 1.35 3.09
N ALA A 154 -12.74 1.06 1.78
CA ALA A 154 -12.32 1.99 0.74
C ALA A 154 -13.26 3.18 0.58
N ASP A 155 -12.68 4.37 0.51
CA ASP A 155 -13.35 5.58 0.06
C ASP A 155 -13.40 5.64 -1.48
N HIS A 156 -12.41 5.03 -2.16
CA HIS A 156 -12.31 4.95 -3.62
C HIS A 156 -11.85 3.58 -4.09
N VAL A 157 -12.30 3.16 -5.29
CA VAL A 157 -11.85 1.92 -5.94
C VAL A 157 -11.23 2.27 -7.28
N VAL A 158 -10.00 1.82 -7.52
CA VAL A 158 -9.23 2.07 -8.74
C VAL A 158 -8.89 0.74 -9.41
N ILE A 159 -9.25 0.58 -10.68
CA ILE A 159 -8.89 -0.61 -11.47
C ILE A 159 -7.56 -0.34 -12.18
N ASN A 160 -6.55 -1.13 -11.90
CA ASN A 160 -5.25 -1.05 -12.58
C ASN A 160 -5.22 -1.92 -13.84
N ASP A 161 -5.94 -1.52 -14.86
CA ASP A 161 -5.88 -2.08 -16.22
C ASP A 161 -4.68 -1.50 -17.00
N ASP A 162 -4.45 -0.20 -16.88
CA ASP A 162 -3.30 0.54 -17.40
C ASP A 162 -2.67 1.38 -16.27
N LEU A 163 -1.36 1.28 -16.11
CA LEU A 163 -0.64 1.96 -15.03
C LEU A 163 -0.75 3.49 -15.13
N SER A 164 -0.67 4.05 -16.33
CA SER A 164 -0.70 5.51 -16.50
C SER A 164 -2.09 6.06 -16.18
N ARG A 165 -3.15 5.36 -16.62
CA ARG A 165 -4.53 5.70 -16.33
C ARG A 165 -4.82 5.60 -14.82
N ALA A 166 -4.47 4.46 -14.19
CA ALA A 166 -4.68 4.26 -12.77
C ALA A 166 -3.90 5.28 -11.92
N THR A 167 -2.66 5.61 -12.32
CA THR A 167 -1.86 6.65 -11.67
C THR A 167 -2.54 8.01 -11.79
N GLY A 168 -3.06 8.36 -12.97
CA GLY A 168 -3.80 9.61 -13.21
C GLY A 168 -5.05 9.71 -12.34
N GLU A 169 -5.81 8.61 -12.22
CA GLU A 169 -7.00 8.53 -11.36
C GLU A 169 -6.66 8.76 -9.88
N VAL A 170 -5.62 8.08 -9.36
CA VAL A 170 -5.17 8.28 -7.97
C VAL A 170 -4.67 9.71 -7.75
N THR A 171 -3.91 10.26 -8.70
CA THR A 171 -3.45 11.66 -8.62
C THR A 171 -4.64 12.63 -8.55
N ALA A 172 -5.66 12.43 -9.37
CA ALA A 172 -6.86 13.28 -9.36
C ALA A 172 -7.60 13.19 -8.00
N ILE A 173 -7.71 11.99 -7.41
CA ILE A 173 -8.28 11.81 -6.07
C ILE A 173 -7.48 12.59 -5.02
N VAL A 174 -6.15 12.51 -5.05
CA VAL A 174 -5.29 13.26 -4.11
C VAL A 174 -5.53 14.77 -4.23
N GLU A 175 -5.56 15.30 -5.46
CA GLU A 175 -5.76 16.72 -5.69
C GLU A 175 -7.16 17.20 -5.30
N ASP A 176 -8.19 16.39 -5.52
CA ASP A 176 -9.57 16.71 -5.08
C ASP A 176 -9.67 16.80 -3.54
N HIS A 177 -9.08 15.86 -2.81
CA HIS A 177 -9.04 15.90 -1.33
C HIS A 177 -8.23 17.10 -0.82
N ARG A 178 -7.14 17.48 -1.49
CA ARG A 178 -6.38 18.70 -1.18
C ARG A 178 -7.23 19.95 -1.37
N ALA A 179 -7.93 20.05 -2.49
CA ALA A 179 -8.80 21.18 -2.80
C ALA A 179 -9.91 21.36 -1.74
N ARG A 180 -10.53 20.26 -1.32
CA ARG A 180 -11.55 20.27 -0.25
C ARG A 180 -10.99 20.69 1.10
N ARG A 181 -9.75 20.28 1.44
CA ARG A 181 -9.09 20.71 2.67
C ARG A 181 -8.81 22.22 2.67
N ASP A 182 -8.37 22.74 1.52
CA ASP A 182 -7.95 24.13 1.37
C ASP A 182 -9.14 25.10 1.20
N HIS A 183 -10.34 24.55 0.88
CA HIS A 183 -11.61 25.26 0.73
C HIS A 183 -12.74 24.53 1.46
N PRO A 184 -12.73 24.49 2.82
CA PRO A 184 -13.69 23.74 3.64
C PRO A 184 -15.12 24.31 3.58
#